data_737a8fc29edb78fd1091f6f4b77e99e1
#
_entry.id   737a8fc29edb78fd1091f6f4b77e99e1
#
_cell.length_a   1.000
_cell.length_b   1.000
_cell.length_c   1.000
_cell.angle_alpha   90.00
_cell.angle_beta   90.00
_cell.angle_gamma   90.00
#
_symmetry.space_group_name_H-M   'P 1'
#
loop_
_entity.id
_entity.type
_entity.pdbx_description
1 polymer ?
#
loop_
_entity_poly.entity_id
_entity_poly.type
_entity_poly.pdbx_seq_one_letter_code
_entity_poly.pdbx_strand_id
1 'polypeptide(L)'
;EEIFHTLCGGAVHAHQTELAHGFLTTPSGCRVGVAGRYVDRDGQTVLQQVQGLNLRIARAVPVQLPDELLVQLKKHFIGMLLVGEPDSGKTTLLRQIARELAGMQRRACVVDERCEIFPPGGSEKMPPLDLLSGIPKERAVQMALRTLSPQVILLDELGTLAETAALEQGFYSGVDFVASVHAASVEEAARRPQVQALQRHGMLRVFVLLHGCTAPGKVRRVCTV
;
A
#
# COMPACT_ATOMS: atom_id res chain seq x y z
N GLU A 1 21.48 -11.28 -20.84
CA GLU A 1 20.28 -12.04 -21.29
C GLU A 1 19.94 -13.17 -20.33
N GLU A 2 20.87 -14.05 -19.94
CA GLU A 2 20.63 -15.16 -19.00
C GLU A 2 19.96 -14.71 -17.69
N ILE A 3 20.48 -13.65 -17.06
CA ILE A 3 19.90 -13.09 -15.83
C ILE A 3 18.46 -12.63 -16.06
N PHE A 4 18.19 -11.98 -17.19
CA PHE A 4 16.83 -11.54 -17.52
C PHE A 4 15.88 -12.72 -17.69
N HIS A 5 16.28 -13.76 -18.40
CA HIS A 5 15.49 -14.99 -18.56
C HIS A 5 15.23 -15.69 -17.23
N THR A 6 16.22 -15.74 -16.35
CA THR A 6 16.07 -16.29 -14.99
C THR A 6 15.07 -15.49 -14.16
N LEU A 7 15.13 -14.16 -14.23
CA LEU A 7 14.19 -13.28 -13.52
C LEU A 7 12.75 -13.40 -14.03
N CYS A 8 12.57 -13.73 -15.33
CA CYS A 8 11.25 -14.02 -15.90
C CYS A 8 10.77 -15.47 -15.61
N GLY A 9 11.50 -16.26 -14.84
CA GLY A 9 11.17 -17.67 -14.60
C GLY A 9 11.13 -18.51 -15.89
N GLY A 10 11.87 -18.11 -16.93
CA GLY A 10 11.88 -18.75 -18.26
C GLY A 10 10.71 -18.35 -19.17
N ALA A 11 9.71 -17.63 -18.67
CA ALA A 11 8.48 -17.31 -19.41
C ALA A 11 8.37 -15.80 -19.73
N VAL A 12 9.25 -15.29 -20.59
CA VAL A 12 9.27 -13.85 -20.96
C VAL A 12 7.92 -13.37 -21.49
N HIS A 13 7.19 -14.21 -22.21
CA HIS A 13 5.87 -13.88 -22.75
C HIS A 13 4.81 -13.60 -21.69
N ALA A 14 4.92 -14.19 -20.51
CA ALA A 14 4.00 -13.94 -19.39
C ALA A 14 4.13 -12.52 -18.82
N HIS A 15 5.26 -11.85 -19.07
CA HIS A 15 5.58 -10.51 -18.55
C HIS A 15 5.44 -9.41 -19.62
N GLN A 16 4.86 -9.68 -20.80
CA GLN A 16 4.81 -8.69 -21.90
C GLN A 16 4.18 -7.37 -21.50
N THR A 17 3.09 -7.39 -20.74
CA THR A 17 2.41 -6.18 -20.26
C THR A 17 3.29 -5.36 -19.31
N GLU A 18 3.98 -6.02 -18.38
CA GLU A 18 4.90 -5.35 -17.46
C GLU A 18 6.12 -4.80 -18.21
N LEU A 19 6.67 -5.57 -19.13
CA LEU A 19 7.83 -5.18 -19.94
C LEU A 19 7.51 -3.99 -20.85
N ALA A 20 6.29 -3.91 -21.38
CA ALA A 20 5.84 -2.73 -22.12
C ALA A 20 5.86 -1.45 -21.27
N HIS A 21 5.73 -1.58 -19.95
CA HIS A 21 5.83 -0.48 -18.98
C HIS A 21 7.24 -0.32 -18.38
N GLY A 22 8.25 -1.05 -18.90
CA GLY A 22 9.65 -0.92 -18.49
C GLY A 22 10.02 -1.63 -17.19
N PHE A 23 9.24 -2.60 -16.73
CA PHE A 23 9.55 -3.39 -15.55
C PHE A 23 9.09 -4.84 -15.68
N LEU A 24 9.54 -5.67 -14.74
CA LEU A 24 8.99 -7.01 -14.49
C LEU A 24 8.91 -7.25 -12.98
N THR A 25 7.98 -8.11 -12.55
CA THR A 25 7.88 -8.57 -11.16
C THR A 25 8.38 -10.02 -11.09
N THR A 26 9.39 -10.25 -10.26
CA THR A 26 9.93 -11.60 -10.07
C THR A 26 8.95 -12.49 -9.31
N PRO A 27 9.08 -13.84 -9.37
CA PRO A 27 8.27 -14.73 -8.55
C PRO A 27 8.37 -14.47 -7.03
N SER A 28 9.48 -13.88 -6.58
CA SER A 28 9.68 -13.46 -5.17
C SER A 28 9.08 -12.09 -4.84
N GLY A 29 8.36 -11.46 -5.77
CA GLY A 29 7.72 -10.16 -5.56
C GLY A 29 8.64 -8.95 -5.67
N CYS A 30 9.89 -9.12 -6.11
CA CYS A 30 10.81 -8.00 -6.35
C CYS A 30 10.50 -7.34 -7.70
N ARG A 31 10.39 -6.01 -7.70
CA ARG A 31 10.24 -5.25 -8.94
C ARG A 31 11.60 -4.94 -9.55
N VAL A 32 11.76 -5.29 -10.83
CA VAL A 32 12.97 -5.08 -11.60
C VAL A 32 12.67 -4.10 -12.73
N GLY A 33 13.26 -2.92 -12.70
CA GLY A 33 13.22 -1.99 -13.83
C GLY A 33 14.07 -2.52 -14.98
N VAL A 34 13.53 -2.48 -16.19
CA VAL A 34 14.21 -2.98 -17.41
C VAL A 34 14.55 -1.78 -18.31
N ALA A 35 15.83 -1.52 -18.46
CA ALA A 35 16.34 -0.56 -19.42
C ALA A 35 16.77 -1.27 -20.69
N GLY A 36 16.36 -0.75 -21.84
CA GLY A 36 16.69 -1.39 -23.11
C GLY A 36 16.15 -0.66 -24.31
N ARG A 37 16.25 -1.31 -25.46
CA ARG A 37 15.66 -0.81 -26.70
C ARG A 37 14.24 -1.33 -26.84
N TYR A 38 13.31 -0.41 -26.96
CA TYR A 38 11.90 -0.68 -27.20
C TYR A 38 11.54 -0.29 -28.64
N VAL A 39 10.58 -0.98 -29.21
CA VAL A 39 9.99 -0.67 -30.50
C VAL A 39 8.48 -0.70 -30.39
N ASP A 40 7.81 0.19 -31.11
CA ASP A 40 6.37 0.14 -31.25
C ASP A 40 6.02 -0.76 -32.43
N ARG A 41 5.17 -1.76 -32.20
CA ARG A 41 4.62 -2.65 -33.23
C ARG A 41 3.10 -2.68 -33.09
N ASP A 42 2.40 -2.14 -34.04
CA ASP A 42 0.93 -2.12 -34.09
C ASP A 42 0.29 -1.50 -32.83
N GLY A 43 0.90 -0.43 -32.29
CA GLY A 43 0.46 0.25 -31.07
C GLY A 43 0.82 -0.47 -29.77
N GLN A 44 1.67 -1.51 -29.84
CA GLN A 44 2.20 -2.20 -28.67
C GLN A 44 3.69 -1.94 -28.51
N THR A 45 4.07 -1.46 -27.33
CA THR A 45 5.48 -1.29 -26.97
C THR A 45 6.09 -2.65 -26.65
N VAL A 46 7.11 -3.05 -27.42
CA VAL A 46 7.78 -4.35 -27.28
C VAL A 46 9.25 -4.13 -26.96
N LEU A 47 9.73 -4.81 -25.92
CA LEU A 47 11.16 -4.84 -25.59
C LEU A 47 11.92 -5.67 -26.64
N GLN A 48 12.86 -5.03 -27.35
CA GLN A 48 13.69 -5.65 -28.36
C GLN A 48 15.03 -6.15 -27.81
N GLN A 49 15.64 -5.38 -26.91
CA GLN A 49 16.95 -5.69 -26.34
C GLN A 49 17.06 -5.15 -24.93
N VAL A 50 17.54 -5.96 -23.99
CA VAL A 50 17.84 -5.56 -22.63
C VAL A 50 19.27 -4.98 -22.58
N GLN A 51 19.41 -3.79 -22.00
CA GLN A 51 20.71 -3.15 -21.78
C GLN A 51 21.08 -3.07 -20.31
N GLY A 52 20.09 -2.94 -19.44
CA GLY A 52 20.32 -2.81 -18.01
C GLY A 52 19.11 -3.29 -17.18
N LEU A 53 19.41 -3.70 -15.96
CA LEU A 53 18.41 -4.13 -14.98
C LEU A 53 18.63 -3.36 -13.68
N ASN A 54 17.53 -2.80 -13.15
CA ASN A 54 17.51 -2.14 -11.85
C ASN A 54 16.69 -2.97 -10.86
N LEU A 55 17.37 -3.74 -10.01
CA LEU A 55 16.74 -4.62 -9.03
C LEU A 55 16.39 -3.81 -7.77
N ARG A 56 15.10 -3.70 -7.48
CA ARG A 56 14.60 -3.18 -6.21
C ARG A 56 14.35 -4.34 -5.27
N ILE A 57 15.27 -4.57 -4.35
CA ILE A 57 15.17 -5.66 -3.36
C ILE A 57 14.29 -5.15 -2.22
N ALA A 58 13.06 -5.65 -2.16
CA ALA A 58 12.18 -5.41 -1.02
C ALA A 58 12.77 -6.11 0.21
N ARG A 59 13.11 -5.35 1.24
CA ARG A 59 13.54 -5.90 2.54
C ARG A 59 12.41 -5.76 3.54
N ALA A 60 12.04 -6.86 4.16
CA ALA A 60 11.17 -6.82 5.32
C ALA A 60 11.96 -6.27 6.50
N VAL A 61 11.69 -5.03 6.88
CA VAL A 61 12.27 -4.43 8.08
C VAL A 61 11.22 -4.52 9.18
N PRO A 62 11.48 -5.25 10.27
CA PRO A 62 10.56 -5.29 11.41
C PRO A 62 10.48 -3.89 12.03
N VAL A 63 9.27 -3.40 12.19
CA VAL A 63 8.98 -2.12 12.83
C VAL A 63 8.20 -2.39 14.10
N GLN A 64 8.64 -1.81 15.22
CA GLN A 64 7.88 -1.83 16.46
C GLN A 64 6.90 -0.66 16.47
N LEU A 65 5.63 -0.96 16.73
CA LEU A 65 4.62 0.08 16.93
C LEU A 65 4.76 0.65 18.34
N PRO A 66 4.70 1.98 18.50
CA PRO A 66 4.67 2.58 19.82
C PRO A 66 3.37 2.22 20.58
N ASP A 67 3.44 2.16 21.89
CA ASP A 67 2.31 1.77 22.75
C ASP A 67 1.08 2.66 22.54
N GLU A 68 1.27 3.95 22.28
CA GLU A 68 0.19 4.88 21.96
C GLU A 68 -0.60 4.44 20.74
N LEU A 69 0.09 3.96 19.69
CA LEU A 69 -0.54 3.44 18.47
C LEU A 69 -1.24 2.10 18.72
N LEU A 70 -0.61 1.20 19.48
CA LEU A 70 -1.21 -0.07 19.87
C LEU A 70 -2.51 0.11 20.67
N VAL A 71 -2.56 1.11 21.57
CA VAL A 71 -3.77 1.47 22.30
C VAL A 71 -4.88 1.93 21.36
N GLN A 72 -4.56 2.70 20.31
CA GLN A 72 -5.56 3.12 19.31
C GLN A 72 -6.10 1.92 18.54
N LEU A 73 -5.23 1.01 18.09
CA LEU A 73 -5.63 -0.17 17.30
C LEU A 73 -6.57 -1.14 18.05
N LYS A 74 -6.55 -1.13 19.39
CA LYS A 74 -7.46 -1.94 20.23
C LYS A 74 -8.87 -1.37 20.32
N LYS A 75 -9.08 -0.13 19.91
CA LYS A 75 -10.37 0.58 19.97
C LYS A 75 -10.99 0.67 18.59
N HIS A 76 -12.23 1.14 18.54
CA HIS A 76 -12.85 1.65 17.33
C HIS A 76 -12.28 3.05 17.07
N PHE A 77 -11.38 3.20 16.10
CA PHE A 77 -10.65 4.45 15.84
C PHE A 77 -11.18 5.25 14.65
N ILE A 78 -12.21 4.73 13.97
CA ILE A 78 -12.88 5.34 12.80
C ILE A 78 -11.93 5.44 11.61
N GLY A 79 -11.00 6.41 11.62
CA GLY A 79 -10.02 6.60 10.58
C GLY A 79 -8.66 7.02 11.11
N MET A 80 -7.62 6.40 10.57
CA MET A 80 -6.22 6.65 10.88
C MET A 80 -5.45 6.98 9.60
N LEU A 81 -4.67 8.05 9.63
CA LEU A 81 -3.88 8.50 8.50
C LEU A 81 -2.38 8.48 8.83
N LEU A 82 -1.62 7.66 8.10
CA LEU A 82 -0.17 7.62 8.18
C LEU A 82 0.41 8.72 7.31
N VAL A 83 1.08 9.68 7.93
CA VAL A 83 1.64 10.87 7.26
C VAL A 83 3.15 10.75 7.20
N GLY A 84 3.73 10.90 6.01
CA GLY A 84 5.17 10.89 5.82
C GLY A 84 5.57 11.14 4.38
N GLU A 85 6.77 11.65 4.21
CA GLU A 85 7.39 11.85 2.89
C GLU A 85 7.61 10.52 2.14
N PRO A 86 7.94 10.55 0.85
CA PRO A 86 8.44 9.37 0.14
C PRO A 86 9.56 8.68 0.95
N ASP A 87 9.62 7.36 0.88
CA ASP A 87 10.63 6.53 1.56
C ASP A 87 10.67 6.63 3.10
N SER A 88 9.68 7.27 3.72
CA SER A 88 9.56 7.33 5.18
C SER A 88 9.12 6.03 5.85
N GLY A 89 8.80 4.98 5.06
CA GLY A 89 8.40 3.66 5.54
C GLY A 89 6.91 3.52 5.86
N LYS A 90 6.02 4.32 5.23
CA LYS A 90 4.55 4.23 5.41
C LYS A 90 4.01 2.84 5.09
N THR A 91 4.38 2.27 3.94
CA THR A 91 3.96 0.92 3.53
C THR A 91 4.46 -0.15 4.51
N THR A 92 5.69 0.02 5.05
CA THR A 92 6.24 -0.88 6.08
C THR A 92 5.45 -0.79 7.38
N LEU A 93 5.10 0.43 7.81
CA LEU A 93 4.28 0.65 9.00
C LEU A 93 2.85 0.12 8.79
N LEU A 94 2.25 0.35 7.62
CA LEU A 94 0.93 -0.17 7.26
C LEU A 94 0.89 -1.70 7.31
N ARG A 95 1.93 -2.36 6.78
CA ARG A 95 2.10 -3.82 6.85
C ARG A 95 2.18 -4.30 8.30
N GLN A 96 2.92 -3.60 9.17
CA GLN A 96 3.01 -3.96 10.59
C GLN A 96 1.67 -3.75 11.31
N ILE A 97 0.95 -2.66 11.02
CA ILE A 97 -0.41 -2.44 11.55
C ILE A 97 -1.36 -3.57 11.12
N ALA A 98 -1.29 -4.01 9.87
CA ALA A 98 -2.09 -5.13 9.39
C ALA A 98 -1.82 -6.42 10.18
N ARG A 99 -0.54 -6.70 10.50
CA ARG A 99 -0.15 -7.85 11.35
C ARG A 99 -0.68 -7.75 12.77
N GLU A 100 -0.59 -6.58 13.37
CA GLU A 100 -1.10 -6.36 14.73
C GLU A 100 -2.62 -6.52 14.79
N LEU A 101 -3.36 -5.97 13.82
CA LEU A 101 -4.81 -6.14 13.73
C LEU A 101 -5.20 -7.62 13.57
N ALA A 102 -4.50 -8.36 12.73
CA ALA A 102 -4.70 -9.79 12.57
C ALA A 102 -4.38 -10.56 13.87
N GLY A 103 -3.30 -10.18 14.57
CA GLY A 103 -2.95 -10.73 15.90
C GLY A 103 -4.01 -10.45 16.97
N MET A 104 -4.72 -9.32 16.87
CA MET A 104 -5.85 -8.95 17.70
C MET A 104 -7.17 -9.62 17.25
N GLN A 105 -7.12 -10.50 16.25
CA GLN A 105 -8.29 -11.18 15.66
C GLN A 105 -9.32 -10.20 15.05
N ARG A 106 -8.91 -9.00 14.66
CA ARG A 106 -9.76 -8.08 13.91
C ARG A 106 -9.82 -8.52 12.45
N ARG A 107 -11.02 -8.60 11.89
CA ARG A 107 -11.20 -8.88 10.46
C ARG A 107 -10.71 -7.67 9.66
N ALA A 108 -9.46 -7.75 9.19
CA ALA A 108 -8.81 -6.72 8.41
C ALA A 108 -8.79 -7.10 6.93
N CYS A 109 -9.11 -6.14 6.07
CA CYS A 109 -8.95 -6.27 4.63
C CYS A 109 -7.89 -5.26 4.15
N VAL A 110 -6.86 -5.76 3.47
CA VAL A 110 -5.83 -4.93 2.84
C VAL A 110 -6.19 -4.72 1.38
N VAL A 111 -6.23 -3.46 0.97
CA VAL A 111 -6.40 -3.02 -0.41
C VAL A 111 -5.05 -2.60 -0.95
N ASP A 112 -4.47 -3.39 -1.85
CA ASP A 112 -3.09 -3.29 -2.32
C ASP A 112 -3.04 -3.28 -3.85
N GLU A 113 -3.47 -2.16 -4.44
CA GLU A 113 -3.58 -2.02 -5.90
C GLU A 113 -2.26 -2.33 -6.62
N ARG A 114 -1.12 -1.95 -6.03
CA ARG A 114 0.21 -2.10 -6.63
C ARG A 114 0.97 -3.35 -6.17
N CYS A 115 0.37 -4.19 -5.34
CA CYS A 115 1.02 -5.35 -4.72
C CYS A 115 2.32 -4.99 -3.96
N GLU A 116 2.32 -3.85 -3.26
CA GLU A 116 3.50 -3.33 -2.53
C GLU A 116 3.43 -3.64 -1.02
N ILE A 117 2.22 -3.80 -0.47
CA ILE A 117 2.04 -4.14 0.96
C ILE A 117 2.37 -5.62 1.18
N PHE A 118 1.73 -6.51 0.43
CA PHE A 118 1.96 -7.95 0.46
C PHE A 118 2.23 -8.46 -0.97
N PRO A 119 3.48 -8.34 -1.47
CA PRO A 119 3.81 -8.75 -2.82
C PRO A 119 3.64 -10.25 -3.00
N PRO A 120 3.11 -10.72 -4.15
CA PRO A 120 3.02 -12.12 -4.49
C PRO A 120 4.41 -12.79 -4.39
N GLY A 121 4.49 -13.98 -3.80
CA GLY A 121 5.76 -14.70 -3.66
C GLY A 121 6.77 -14.07 -2.67
N GLY A 122 6.37 -13.06 -1.91
CA GLY A 122 7.19 -12.48 -0.86
C GLY A 122 7.62 -13.52 0.18
N SER A 123 8.83 -13.35 0.74
CA SER A 123 9.40 -14.28 1.74
C SER A 123 8.65 -14.30 3.07
N GLU A 124 7.79 -13.32 3.32
CA GLU A 124 7.04 -13.19 4.55
C GLU A 124 5.68 -13.90 4.45
N LYS A 125 5.39 -14.71 5.46
CA LYS A 125 4.06 -15.32 5.58
C LYS A 125 3.01 -14.23 5.80
N MET A 126 2.00 -14.19 4.95
CA MET A 126 0.86 -13.30 5.10
C MET A 126 0.10 -13.63 6.39
N PRO A 127 -0.23 -12.62 7.23
CA PRO A 127 -1.08 -12.85 8.40
C PRO A 127 -2.49 -13.27 7.98
N PRO A 128 -3.32 -13.81 8.90
CA PRO A 128 -4.71 -14.16 8.61
C PRO A 128 -5.57 -12.90 8.43
N LEU A 129 -5.62 -12.39 7.22
CA LEU A 129 -6.40 -11.23 6.77
C LEU A 129 -6.83 -11.41 5.32
N ASP A 130 -7.80 -10.61 4.89
CA ASP A 130 -8.22 -10.57 3.49
C ASP A 130 -7.32 -9.61 2.69
N LEU A 131 -6.96 -10.01 1.47
CA LEU A 131 -6.15 -9.21 0.55
C LEU A 131 -6.89 -9.04 -0.78
N LEU A 132 -7.10 -7.80 -1.19
CA LEU A 132 -7.57 -7.44 -2.52
C LEU A 132 -6.47 -6.66 -3.23
N SER A 133 -5.84 -7.28 -4.24
CA SER A 133 -4.70 -6.71 -4.94
C SER A 133 -4.91 -6.64 -6.45
N GLY A 134 -4.16 -5.74 -7.11
CA GLY A 134 -4.15 -5.63 -8.56
C GLY A 134 -5.42 -5.02 -9.18
N ILE A 135 -6.28 -4.42 -8.38
CA ILE A 135 -7.50 -3.73 -8.83
C ILE A 135 -7.55 -2.31 -8.23
N PRO A 136 -8.24 -1.35 -8.88
CA PRO A 136 -8.38 0.02 -8.37
C PRO A 136 -8.93 0.05 -6.95
N LYS A 137 -8.38 0.92 -6.10
CA LYS A 137 -8.67 0.95 -4.66
C LYS A 137 -10.14 1.18 -4.33
N GLU A 138 -10.79 2.13 -5.02
CA GLU A 138 -12.21 2.41 -4.81
C GLU A 138 -13.10 1.19 -5.09
N ARG A 139 -12.74 0.41 -6.11
CA ARG A 139 -13.44 -0.84 -6.43
C ARG A 139 -13.15 -1.92 -5.41
N ALA A 140 -11.91 -2.05 -4.96
CA ALA A 140 -11.52 -3.01 -3.94
C ALA A 140 -12.21 -2.73 -2.60
N VAL A 141 -12.29 -1.47 -2.17
CA VAL A 141 -13.03 -1.06 -0.96
C VAL A 141 -14.50 -1.44 -1.06
N GLN A 142 -15.16 -1.13 -2.18
CA GLN A 142 -16.57 -1.51 -2.38
C GLN A 142 -16.76 -3.03 -2.37
N MET A 143 -15.83 -3.78 -2.97
CA MET A 143 -15.87 -5.24 -2.98
C MET A 143 -15.70 -5.79 -1.55
N ALA A 144 -14.73 -5.28 -0.78
CA ALA A 144 -14.53 -5.66 0.61
C ALA A 144 -15.80 -5.46 1.46
N LEU A 145 -16.41 -4.28 1.36
CA LEU A 145 -17.63 -3.94 2.10
C LEU A 145 -18.80 -4.86 1.79
N ARG A 146 -18.94 -5.27 0.52
CA ARG A 146 -20.07 -6.12 0.08
C ARG A 146 -19.87 -7.60 0.38
N THR A 147 -18.63 -8.09 0.43
CA THR A 147 -18.37 -9.54 0.39
C THR A 147 -17.58 -10.08 1.58
N LEU A 148 -16.74 -9.26 2.24
CA LEU A 148 -15.79 -9.72 3.25
C LEU A 148 -16.17 -9.30 4.68
N SER A 149 -17.12 -8.37 4.83
CA SER A 149 -17.55 -7.82 6.14
C SER A 149 -16.37 -7.42 7.04
N PRO A 150 -15.44 -6.58 6.56
CA PRO A 150 -14.26 -6.19 7.31
C PRO A 150 -14.65 -5.33 8.52
N GLN A 151 -13.83 -5.36 9.57
CA GLN A 151 -13.91 -4.40 10.68
C GLN A 151 -12.94 -3.23 10.42
N VAL A 152 -11.87 -3.48 9.66
CA VAL A 152 -10.87 -2.47 9.30
C VAL A 152 -10.46 -2.67 7.84
N ILE A 153 -10.38 -1.58 7.09
CA ILE A 153 -9.80 -1.55 5.74
C ILE A 153 -8.48 -0.80 5.81
N LEU A 154 -7.41 -1.41 5.28
CA LEU A 154 -6.11 -0.78 5.14
C LEU A 154 -5.83 -0.53 3.67
N LEU A 155 -5.39 0.68 3.32
CA LEU A 155 -5.00 1.02 1.95
C LEU A 155 -3.74 1.87 1.93
N ASP A 156 -2.86 1.60 0.97
CA ASP A 156 -1.71 2.45 0.75
C ASP A 156 -2.10 3.64 -0.12
N GLU A 157 -1.54 4.79 0.18
CA GLU A 157 -1.65 6.06 -0.54
C GLU A 157 -3.09 6.48 -0.93
N LEU A 158 -3.71 7.28 -0.07
CA LEU A 158 -4.98 7.94 -0.38
C LEU A 158 -4.74 9.07 -1.40
N GLY A 159 -5.02 8.79 -2.67
CA GLY A 159 -4.70 9.67 -3.80
C GLY A 159 -5.87 10.46 -4.37
N THR A 160 -7.09 9.91 -4.30
CA THR A 160 -8.25 10.46 -5.02
C THR A 160 -9.48 10.69 -4.14
N LEU A 161 -10.37 11.57 -4.61
CA LEU A 161 -11.68 11.78 -3.97
C LEU A 161 -12.60 10.55 -4.15
N ALA A 162 -12.42 9.77 -5.20
CA ALA A 162 -13.18 8.54 -5.41
C ALA A 162 -12.87 7.48 -4.34
N GLU A 163 -11.60 7.34 -3.96
CA GLU A 163 -11.18 6.49 -2.84
C GLU A 163 -11.78 6.97 -1.51
N THR A 164 -11.80 8.29 -1.29
CA THR A 164 -12.43 8.89 -0.10
C THR A 164 -13.93 8.57 -0.05
N ALA A 165 -14.64 8.70 -1.15
CA ALA A 165 -16.07 8.38 -1.23
C ALA A 165 -16.35 6.88 -0.97
N ALA A 166 -15.45 5.99 -1.41
CA ALA A 166 -15.57 4.56 -1.11
C ALA A 166 -15.37 4.28 0.40
N LEU A 167 -14.40 4.95 1.04
CA LEU A 167 -14.20 4.85 2.49
C LEU A 167 -15.39 5.41 3.28
N GLU A 168 -16.06 6.45 2.78
CA GLU A 168 -17.25 7.02 3.40
C GLU A 168 -18.39 5.99 3.51
N GLN A 169 -18.58 5.14 2.49
CA GLN A 169 -19.54 4.04 2.56
C GLN A 169 -19.18 3.05 3.68
N GLY A 170 -17.89 2.78 3.87
CA GLY A 170 -17.40 1.94 4.97
C GLY A 170 -17.66 2.56 6.35
N PHE A 171 -17.42 3.86 6.47
CA PHE A 171 -17.67 4.59 7.70
C PHE A 171 -19.13 4.50 8.17
N TYR A 172 -20.08 4.74 7.26
CA TYR A 172 -21.51 4.59 7.59
C TYR A 172 -21.90 3.15 7.93
N SER A 173 -21.09 2.18 7.56
CA SER A 173 -21.26 0.76 7.92
C SER A 173 -20.49 0.38 9.19
N GLY A 174 -19.86 1.34 9.89
CA GLY A 174 -19.10 1.09 11.12
C GLY A 174 -17.73 0.45 10.90
N VAL A 175 -17.16 0.56 9.70
CA VAL A 175 -15.85 0.02 9.34
C VAL A 175 -14.77 1.08 9.58
N ASP A 176 -13.73 0.72 10.33
CA ASP A 176 -12.54 1.55 10.51
C ASP A 176 -11.66 1.54 9.26
N PHE A 177 -10.82 2.55 9.08
CA PHE A 177 -9.81 2.49 8.04
C PHE A 177 -8.44 3.00 8.49
N VAL A 178 -7.38 2.50 7.85
CA VAL A 178 -6.01 3.00 7.92
C VAL A 178 -5.56 3.31 6.50
N ALA A 179 -5.17 4.55 6.26
CA ALA A 179 -4.64 4.97 4.96
C ALA A 179 -3.30 5.68 5.12
N SER A 180 -2.51 5.77 4.05
CA SER A 180 -1.32 6.59 4.04
C SER A 180 -1.45 7.80 3.12
N VAL A 181 -0.66 8.84 3.36
CA VAL A 181 -0.57 10.03 2.53
C VAL A 181 0.85 10.58 2.51
N HIS A 182 1.26 11.09 1.34
CA HIS A 182 2.53 11.78 1.21
C HIS A 182 2.41 13.24 1.68
N ALA A 183 3.00 13.55 2.84
CA ALA A 183 3.14 14.92 3.34
C ALA A 183 4.27 14.98 4.37
N ALA A 184 4.91 16.14 4.50
CA ALA A 184 5.98 16.37 5.47
C ALA A 184 5.45 16.64 6.89
N SER A 185 4.18 17.04 7.01
CA SER A 185 3.54 17.32 8.30
C SER A 185 2.05 17.00 8.28
N VAL A 186 1.44 16.97 9.49
CA VAL A 186 -0.01 16.77 9.64
C VAL A 186 -0.78 17.96 9.05
N GLU A 187 -0.26 19.16 9.19
CA GLU A 187 -0.84 20.40 8.67
C GLU A 187 -0.85 20.42 7.15
N GLU A 188 0.22 19.91 6.51
CA GLU A 188 0.28 19.74 5.06
C GLU A 188 -0.72 18.67 4.61
N ALA A 189 -0.75 17.53 5.28
CA ALA A 189 -1.72 16.47 4.98
C ALA A 189 -3.16 16.97 5.07
N ALA A 190 -3.49 17.77 6.10
CA ALA A 190 -4.81 18.33 6.32
C ALA A 190 -5.27 19.32 5.22
N ARG A 191 -4.35 19.86 4.41
CA ARG A 191 -4.69 20.73 3.27
C ARG A 191 -5.07 19.96 2.02
N ARG A 192 -4.82 18.65 1.96
CA ARG A 192 -5.17 17.84 0.79
C ARG A 192 -6.68 17.66 0.68
N PRO A 193 -7.27 17.81 -0.50
CA PRO A 193 -8.74 17.71 -0.70
C PRO A 193 -9.33 16.41 -0.15
N GLN A 194 -8.63 15.28 -0.32
CA GLN A 194 -9.03 13.97 0.17
C GLN A 194 -9.12 13.95 1.71
N VAL A 195 -8.11 14.50 2.36
CA VAL A 195 -8.04 14.56 3.84
C VAL A 195 -9.08 15.52 4.38
N GLN A 196 -9.29 16.68 3.73
CA GLN A 196 -10.36 17.62 4.09
C GLN A 196 -11.74 17.00 3.99
N ALA A 197 -11.98 16.17 2.97
CA ALA A 197 -13.24 15.46 2.83
C ALA A 197 -13.46 14.50 4.01
N LEU A 198 -12.46 13.68 4.38
CA LEU A 198 -12.52 12.80 5.54
C LEU A 198 -12.77 13.57 6.85
N GLN A 199 -12.10 14.70 7.05
CA GLN A 199 -12.28 15.53 8.25
C GLN A 199 -13.67 16.16 8.34
N ARG A 200 -14.20 16.70 7.23
CA ARG A 200 -15.55 17.29 7.18
C ARG A 200 -16.64 16.31 7.59
N HIS A 201 -16.48 15.04 7.27
CA HIS A 201 -17.42 13.97 7.61
C HIS A 201 -17.13 13.30 8.97
N GLY A 202 -16.14 13.81 9.72
CA GLY A 202 -15.76 13.25 11.04
C GLY A 202 -15.14 11.85 10.96
N MET A 203 -14.65 11.46 9.78
CA MET A 203 -14.13 10.13 9.50
C MET A 203 -12.67 9.95 9.89
N LEU A 204 -11.96 11.00 10.23
CA LEU A 204 -10.54 10.97 10.57
C LEU A 204 -10.31 11.40 12.01
N ARG A 205 -9.76 10.48 12.82
CA ARG A 205 -9.55 10.66 14.25
C ARG A 205 -8.09 10.58 14.66
N VAL A 206 -7.26 9.88 13.93
CA VAL A 206 -5.88 9.60 14.30
C VAL A 206 -4.94 9.97 13.16
N PHE A 207 -3.93 10.77 13.47
CA PHE A 207 -2.81 11.02 12.58
C PHE A 207 -1.54 10.39 13.16
N VAL A 208 -0.80 9.67 12.34
CA VAL A 208 0.47 9.06 12.69
C VAL A 208 1.56 9.66 11.80
N LEU A 209 2.36 10.57 12.35
CA LEU A 209 3.46 11.21 11.62
C LEU A 209 4.72 10.37 11.74
N LEU A 210 5.35 10.08 10.62
CA LEU A 210 6.63 9.36 10.54
C LEU A 210 7.83 10.31 10.60
N HIS A 211 9.01 9.77 10.93
CA HIS A 211 10.26 10.52 11.03
C HIS A 211 10.88 10.92 9.69
N GLY A 212 10.39 10.39 8.56
CA GLY A 212 10.97 10.61 7.23
C GLY A 212 12.02 9.55 6.86
N CYS A 213 12.77 9.81 5.78
CA CYS A 213 13.71 8.85 5.17
C CYS A 213 14.95 8.52 6.03
N THR A 214 15.29 9.37 7.01
CA THR A 214 16.43 9.14 7.92
C THR A 214 16.17 8.05 8.96
N ALA A 215 14.90 7.78 9.25
CA ALA A 215 14.49 6.72 10.17
C ALA A 215 13.19 6.04 9.68
N PRO A 216 13.26 5.29 8.55
CA PRO A 216 12.06 4.74 7.91
C PRO A 216 11.27 3.81 8.84
N GLY A 217 9.95 3.97 8.83
CA GLY A 217 9.03 3.18 9.67
C GLY A 217 8.93 3.63 11.12
N LYS A 218 9.78 4.55 11.59
CA LYS A 218 9.67 5.08 12.94
C LYS A 218 8.56 6.14 13.03
N VAL A 219 7.68 5.96 14.01
CA VAL A 219 6.63 6.93 14.35
C VAL A 219 7.26 8.08 15.14
N ARG A 220 7.05 9.30 14.68
CA ARG A 220 7.47 10.52 15.35
C ARG A 220 6.42 11.01 16.35
N ARG A 221 5.14 10.92 15.97
CA ARG A 221 4.02 11.43 16.77
C ARG A 221 2.72 10.75 16.41
N VAL A 222 1.90 10.45 17.39
CA VAL A 222 0.49 10.07 17.24
C VAL A 222 -0.37 11.22 17.75
N CYS A 223 -1.29 11.72 16.94
CA CYS A 223 -2.22 12.79 17.27
C CYS A 223 -3.65 12.29 17.13
N THR A 224 -4.47 12.50 18.14
CA THR A 224 -5.93 12.30 18.09
C THR A 224 -6.62 13.65 17.91
N VAL A 225 -7.66 13.68 17.05
CA VAL A 225 -8.45 14.90 16.75
C VAL A 225 -9.89 14.71 17.23
#